data_e07d755cfc53a00958416cd548d45d49
#
_entry.id   e07d755cfc53a00958416cd548d45d49
#
_cell.length_a   1.000
_cell.length_b   1.000
_cell.length_c   1.000
_cell.angle_alpha   90.00
_cell.angle_beta   90.00
_cell.angle_gamma   90.00
#
_symmetry.space_group_name_H-M   'P 1'
#
loop_
_entity.id
_entity.type
_entity.pdbx_description
1 polymer ?
#
loop_
_entity_poly.entity_id
_entity_poly.type
_entity_poly.pdbx_seq_one_letter_code
_entity_poly.pdbx_strand_id
1 'polypeptide(L)'
;MLYPDITDETQWVPMVIHELVHGCQDSHPNHFIARQSIEYQVHEIDLSAYPSQYPWLCDALVEENNCLLEAISADDESEMNGFIRDFLSYRKERKERMYSEFGEVIVKQEEAFETAESLARFMEVQSALLVNSSNPNYTEDSFYFCEDVQEDYFFITGYNLVRLFIKMGVDLDFPYHSTEHRALESYIGID
;
A
#
# COMPACT_ATOMS: atom_id res chain seq x y z
N MET A 1 -11.24 14.79 -8.87
CA MET A 1 -10.03 15.58 -8.63
C MET A 1 -9.54 16.10 -9.99
N LEU A 2 -9.41 17.41 -10.19
CA LEU A 2 -8.83 17.95 -11.41
C LEU A 2 -7.34 18.06 -11.16
N TYR A 3 -6.56 17.22 -11.81
CA TYR A 3 -5.10 17.28 -11.75
C TYR A 3 -4.64 18.59 -12.40
N PRO A 4 -3.78 19.37 -11.74
CA PRO A 4 -3.23 20.58 -12.33
C PRO A 4 -2.31 20.19 -13.48
N ASP A 5 -2.43 20.90 -14.59
CA ASP A 5 -1.55 21.00 -15.78
C ASP A 5 -0.37 19.99 -15.86
N ILE A 6 -0.69 18.69 -15.94
CA ILE A 6 0.34 17.68 -16.24
C ILE A 6 0.60 17.79 -17.74
N THR A 7 1.68 18.49 -18.08
CA THR A 7 2.12 18.69 -19.46
C THR A 7 3.22 17.72 -19.89
N ASP A 8 3.72 16.92 -18.93
CA ASP A 8 4.83 16.00 -19.14
C ASP A 8 4.33 14.56 -19.28
N GLU A 9 4.63 13.91 -20.41
CA GLU A 9 4.27 12.53 -20.69
C GLU A 9 4.82 11.57 -19.62
N THR A 10 5.98 11.86 -19.03
CA THR A 10 6.61 11.03 -18.00
C THR A 10 5.81 11.00 -16.69
N GLN A 11 4.97 11.99 -16.46
CA GLN A 11 4.06 12.04 -15.32
C GLN A 11 2.65 11.56 -15.68
N TRP A 12 2.19 11.90 -16.88
CA TRP A 12 0.84 11.58 -17.32
C TRP A 12 0.62 10.07 -17.55
N VAL A 13 1.58 9.39 -18.18
CA VAL A 13 1.46 7.96 -18.49
C VAL A 13 1.33 7.11 -17.21
N PRO A 14 2.21 7.26 -16.20
CA PRO A 14 2.05 6.55 -14.93
C PRO A 14 0.70 6.76 -14.26
N MET A 15 0.22 7.99 -14.22
CA MET A 15 -1.09 8.32 -13.64
C MET A 15 -2.24 7.63 -14.38
N VAL A 16 -2.23 7.62 -15.72
CA VAL A 16 -3.26 6.93 -16.50
C VAL A 16 -3.23 5.42 -16.25
N ILE A 17 -2.04 4.83 -16.10
CA ILE A 17 -1.90 3.40 -15.74
C ILE A 17 -2.50 3.14 -14.36
N HIS A 18 -2.23 4.01 -13.37
CA HIS A 18 -2.84 3.94 -12.04
C HIS A 18 -4.38 3.88 -12.12
N GLU A 19 -5.00 4.83 -12.81
CA GLU A 19 -6.46 4.91 -12.95
C GLU A 19 -7.03 3.71 -13.75
N LEU A 20 -6.29 3.18 -14.72
CA LEU A 20 -6.69 1.96 -15.44
C LEU A 20 -6.72 0.74 -14.52
N VAL A 21 -5.80 0.63 -13.55
CA VAL A 21 -5.84 -0.44 -12.55
C VAL A 21 -7.11 -0.35 -11.74
N HIS A 22 -7.50 0.85 -11.27
CA HIS A 22 -8.78 1.03 -10.57
C HIS A 22 -9.97 0.64 -11.45
N GLY A 23 -9.95 1.02 -12.73
CA GLY A 23 -10.99 0.60 -13.68
C GLY A 23 -11.08 -0.93 -13.82
N CYS A 24 -9.95 -1.64 -13.82
CA CYS A 24 -9.92 -3.10 -13.81
C CYS A 24 -10.44 -3.68 -12.49
N GLN A 25 -10.03 -3.14 -11.36
CA GLN A 25 -10.48 -3.53 -10.03
C GLN A 25 -12.01 -3.38 -9.92
N ASP A 26 -12.56 -2.23 -10.29
CA ASP A 26 -13.98 -1.92 -10.19
C ASP A 26 -14.82 -2.72 -11.18
N SER A 27 -14.24 -3.18 -12.29
CA SER A 27 -14.92 -4.07 -13.22
C SER A 27 -15.09 -5.50 -12.71
N HIS A 28 -14.33 -5.89 -11.66
CA HIS A 28 -14.41 -7.23 -11.10
C HIS A 28 -15.51 -7.29 -10.02
N PRO A 29 -16.54 -8.17 -10.16
CA PRO A 29 -17.71 -8.16 -9.29
C PRO A 29 -17.37 -8.33 -7.79
N ASN A 30 -16.45 -9.23 -7.46
CA ASN A 30 -16.08 -9.49 -6.07
C ASN A 30 -15.37 -8.30 -5.44
N HIS A 31 -14.41 -7.70 -6.14
CA HIS A 31 -13.70 -6.52 -5.66
C HIS A 31 -14.65 -5.35 -5.43
N PHE A 32 -15.54 -5.08 -6.39
CA PHE A 32 -16.56 -4.05 -6.26
C PHE A 32 -17.45 -4.23 -5.02
N ILE A 33 -17.91 -5.48 -4.77
CA ILE A 33 -18.74 -5.78 -3.59
C ILE A 33 -17.94 -5.61 -2.29
N ALA A 34 -16.69 -6.10 -2.24
CA ALA A 34 -15.82 -5.97 -1.08
C ALA A 34 -15.57 -4.49 -0.75
N ARG A 35 -15.26 -3.67 -1.75
CA ARG A 35 -15.06 -2.24 -1.60
C ARG A 35 -16.31 -1.51 -1.10
N GLN A 36 -17.47 -1.76 -1.70
CA GLN A 36 -18.71 -1.12 -1.27
C GLN A 36 -19.06 -1.39 0.20
N SER A 37 -18.73 -2.57 0.71
CA SER A 37 -19.03 -2.92 2.11
C SER A 37 -18.34 -2.00 3.11
N ILE A 38 -17.25 -1.34 2.71
CA ILE A 38 -16.43 -0.43 3.54
C ILE A 38 -16.75 1.03 3.22
N GLU A 39 -16.87 1.42 1.96
CA GLU A 39 -17.12 2.81 1.56
C GLU A 39 -18.38 3.42 2.17
N TYR A 40 -19.42 2.62 2.42
CA TYR A 40 -20.62 3.11 3.09
C TYR A 40 -20.41 3.59 4.54
N GLN A 41 -19.27 3.24 5.15
CA GLN A 41 -18.97 3.59 6.54
C GLN A 41 -18.03 4.78 6.70
N VAL A 42 -17.43 5.30 5.61
CA VAL A 42 -16.15 6.01 5.71
C VAL A 42 -16.08 7.36 4.98
N HIS A 43 -17.16 7.96 4.58
CA HIS A 43 -17.17 9.09 3.63
C HIS A 43 -16.47 10.41 4.05
N GLU A 44 -15.93 10.55 5.26
CA GLU A 44 -15.42 11.86 5.72
C GLU A 44 -14.10 11.83 6.52
N ILE A 45 -13.33 10.73 6.51
CA ILE A 45 -12.14 10.63 7.34
C ILE A 45 -10.88 10.82 6.49
N ASP A 46 -10.13 11.86 6.77
CA ASP A 46 -8.83 12.12 6.17
C ASP A 46 -7.73 11.36 6.95
N LEU A 47 -7.42 10.13 6.49
CA LEU A 47 -6.37 9.31 7.10
C LEU A 47 -4.98 9.91 6.94
N SER A 48 -4.74 10.68 5.89
CA SER A 48 -3.41 11.25 5.59
C SER A 48 -2.96 12.24 6.68
N ALA A 49 -3.91 12.86 7.37
CA ALA A 49 -3.61 13.80 8.46
C ALA A 49 -3.17 13.12 9.76
N TYR A 50 -3.43 11.82 9.95
CA TYR A 50 -3.18 11.15 11.24
C TYR A 50 -1.69 11.04 11.60
N PRO A 51 -0.77 10.64 10.71
CA PRO A 51 0.65 10.56 11.08
C PRO A 51 1.24 11.88 11.55
N SER A 52 0.83 13.01 10.94
CA SER A 52 1.29 14.34 11.36
C SER A 52 0.72 14.78 12.70
N GLN A 53 -0.47 14.31 13.06
CA GLN A 53 -1.12 14.62 14.34
C GLN A 53 -0.67 13.71 15.49
N TYR A 54 -0.25 12.48 15.17
CA TYR A 54 0.10 11.45 16.13
C TYR A 54 1.52 10.93 15.88
N PRO A 55 2.57 11.51 16.45
CA PRO A 55 3.97 11.12 16.21
C PRO A 55 4.24 9.63 16.40
N TRP A 56 3.58 8.98 17.39
CA TRP A 56 3.71 7.54 17.61
C TRP A 56 3.26 6.70 16.39
N LEU A 57 2.26 7.19 15.65
CA LEU A 57 1.79 6.51 14.45
C LEU A 57 2.82 6.63 13.33
N CYS A 58 3.40 7.81 13.16
CA CYS A 58 4.50 8.02 12.22
C CYS A 58 5.68 7.07 12.52
N ASP A 59 6.14 7.03 13.78
CA ASP A 59 7.24 6.15 14.21
C ASP A 59 6.92 4.67 13.91
N ALA A 60 5.71 4.21 14.24
CA ALA A 60 5.29 2.84 14.00
C ALA A 60 5.22 2.48 12.50
N LEU A 61 4.74 3.41 11.66
CA LEU A 61 4.69 3.21 10.20
C LEU A 61 6.10 3.13 9.60
N VAL A 62 7.05 3.92 10.10
CA VAL A 62 8.46 3.85 9.69
C VAL A 62 9.04 2.47 10.04
N GLU A 63 8.84 1.97 11.26
CA GLU A 63 9.33 0.65 11.67
C GLU A 63 8.72 -0.48 10.83
N GLU A 64 7.40 -0.45 10.59
CA GLU A 64 6.74 -1.41 9.70
C GLU A 64 7.36 -1.42 8.30
N ASN A 65 7.52 -0.23 7.72
CA ASN A 65 8.03 -0.12 6.37
C ASN A 65 9.51 -0.53 6.27
N ASN A 66 10.33 -0.23 7.27
CA ASN A 66 11.71 -0.70 7.33
C ASN A 66 11.78 -2.24 7.32
N CYS A 67 10.93 -2.92 8.10
CA CYS A 67 10.85 -4.39 8.08
C CYS A 67 10.45 -4.93 6.69
N LEU A 68 9.52 -4.27 5.99
CA LEU A 68 9.17 -4.66 4.62
C LEU A 68 10.36 -4.49 3.65
N LEU A 69 11.07 -3.38 3.72
CA LEU A 69 12.23 -3.12 2.87
C LEU A 69 13.36 -4.12 3.12
N GLU A 70 13.63 -4.46 4.39
CA GLU A 70 14.61 -5.49 4.74
C GLU A 70 14.16 -6.89 4.25
N ALA A 71 12.87 -7.24 4.40
CA ALA A 71 12.34 -8.49 3.86
C ALA A 71 12.46 -8.58 2.34
N ILE A 72 12.19 -7.47 1.63
CA ILE A 72 12.33 -7.39 0.17
C ILE A 72 13.80 -7.51 -0.24
N SER A 73 14.73 -6.98 0.55
CA SER A 73 16.17 -6.95 0.26
C SER A 73 16.88 -8.23 0.69
N ALA A 74 16.31 -9.04 1.59
CA ALA A 74 16.94 -10.23 2.14
C ALA A 74 17.36 -11.22 1.05
N ASP A 75 18.57 -11.78 1.16
CA ASP A 75 19.11 -12.74 0.19
C ASP A 75 18.61 -14.17 0.39
N ASP A 76 18.23 -14.52 1.61
CA ASP A 76 17.74 -15.85 1.94
C ASP A 76 16.34 -15.86 2.59
N GLU A 77 15.64 -16.96 2.45
CA GLU A 77 14.26 -17.13 2.91
C GLU A 77 14.13 -17.06 4.45
N SER A 78 15.13 -17.52 5.19
CA SER A 78 15.10 -17.50 6.66
C SER A 78 15.20 -16.08 7.20
N GLU A 79 16.06 -15.27 6.60
CA GLU A 79 16.19 -13.84 6.91
C GLU A 79 14.93 -13.09 6.53
N MET A 80 14.44 -13.28 5.30
CA MET A 80 13.17 -12.70 4.83
C MET A 80 12.03 -13.00 5.80
N ASN A 81 11.86 -14.27 6.19
CA ASN A 81 10.81 -14.69 7.12
C ASN A 81 11.01 -14.11 8.53
N GLY A 82 12.23 -13.79 8.94
CA GLY A 82 12.52 -13.03 10.15
C GLY A 82 11.91 -11.64 10.10
N PHE A 83 12.24 -10.86 9.08
CA PHE A 83 11.72 -9.51 8.90
C PHE A 83 10.20 -9.47 8.69
N ILE A 84 9.63 -10.47 8.02
CA ILE A 84 8.17 -10.58 7.87
C ILE A 84 7.49 -10.76 9.24
N ARG A 85 8.04 -11.59 10.13
CA ARG A 85 7.48 -11.76 11.49
C ARG A 85 7.55 -10.46 12.28
N ASP A 86 8.66 -9.73 12.17
CA ASP A 86 8.81 -8.43 12.83
C ASP A 86 7.80 -7.42 12.28
N PHE A 87 7.65 -7.34 10.96
CA PHE A 87 6.63 -6.52 10.30
C PHE A 87 5.23 -6.84 10.82
N LEU A 88 4.83 -8.10 10.85
CA LEU A 88 3.50 -8.52 11.30
C LEU A 88 3.27 -8.17 12.79
N SER A 89 4.32 -8.26 13.62
CA SER A 89 4.25 -7.87 15.04
C SER A 89 4.04 -6.37 15.21
N TYR A 90 4.87 -5.53 14.57
CA TYR A 90 4.73 -4.08 14.62
C TYR A 90 3.38 -3.61 14.08
N ARG A 91 2.95 -4.16 12.94
CA ARG A 91 1.67 -3.83 12.34
C ARG A 91 0.49 -4.18 13.23
N LYS A 92 0.52 -5.34 13.86
CA LYS A 92 -0.50 -5.75 14.81
C LYS A 92 -0.58 -4.79 16.00
N GLU A 93 0.55 -4.48 16.63
CA GLU A 93 0.62 -3.55 17.76
C GLU A 93 0.10 -2.16 17.39
N ARG A 94 0.48 -1.65 16.21
CA ARG A 94 0.00 -0.37 15.71
C ARG A 94 -1.51 -0.39 15.48
N LYS A 95 -2.03 -1.40 14.77
CA LYS A 95 -3.47 -1.51 14.49
C LYS A 95 -4.30 -1.68 15.76
N GLU A 96 -3.83 -2.45 16.75
CA GLU A 96 -4.48 -2.57 18.06
C GLU A 96 -4.53 -1.21 18.80
N ARG A 97 -3.48 -0.43 18.71
CA ARG A 97 -3.45 0.92 19.27
C ARG A 97 -4.36 1.87 18.51
N MET A 98 -4.34 1.87 17.18
CA MET A 98 -5.26 2.64 16.35
C MET A 98 -6.73 2.30 16.66
N TYR A 99 -7.03 1.01 16.79
CA TYR A 99 -8.37 0.57 17.18
C TYR A 99 -8.81 1.15 18.55
N SER A 100 -7.90 1.14 19.50
CA SER A 100 -8.16 1.66 20.85
C SER A 100 -8.33 3.18 20.90
N GLU A 101 -7.53 3.92 20.12
CA GLU A 101 -7.52 5.39 20.15
C GLU A 101 -8.52 6.03 19.17
N PHE A 102 -8.72 5.41 18.00
CA PHE A 102 -9.50 6.01 16.90
C PHE A 102 -10.75 5.20 16.54
N GLY A 103 -10.82 3.94 16.95
CA GLY A 103 -11.94 3.05 16.68
C GLY A 103 -11.76 2.17 15.44
N GLU A 104 -12.66 1.18 15.30
CA GLU A 104 -12.63 0.14 14.27
C GLU A 104 -12.70 0.71 12.85
N VAL A 105 -13.48 1.75 12.65
CA VAL A 105 -13.73 2.34 11.33
C VAL A 105 -12.44 2.85 10.69
N ILE A 106 -11.55 3.47 11.48
CA ILE A 106 -10.26 4.01 11.01
C ILE A 106 -9.34 2.89 10.53
N VAL A 107 -9.26 1.80 11.29
CA VAL A 107 -8.42 0.65 10.92
C VAL A 107 -8.94 0.00 9.62
N LYS A 108 -10.26 -0.20 9.51
CA LYS A 108 -10.86 -0.76 8.30
C LYS A 108 -10.69 0.14 7.08
N GLN A 109 -10.72 1.44 7.28
CA GLN A 109 -10.50 2.40 6.19
C GLN A 109 -9.07 2.34 5.68
N GLU A 110 -8.09 2.29 6.58
CA GLU A 110 -6.69 2.10 6.21
C GLU A 110 -6.51 0.83 5.37
N GLU A 111 -7.05 -0.29 5.87
CA GLU A 111 -6.97 -1.57 5.15
C GLU A 111 -7.62 -1.51 3.77
N ALA A 112 -8.74 -0.82 3.64
CA ALA A 112 -9.44 -0.66 2.37
C ALA A 112 -8.63 0.19 1.37
N PHE A 113 -8.10 1.32 1.82
CA PHE A 113 -7.26 2.17 0.97
C PHE A 113 -5.98 1.46 0.58
N GLU A 114 -5.29 0.83 1.53
CA GLU A 114 -4.08 0.08 1.24
C GLU A 114 -4.33 -1.01 0.20
N THR A 115 -5.44 -1.76 0.32
CA THR A 115 -5.79 -2.80 -0.66
C THR A 115 -6.14 -2.23 -2.03
N ALA A 116 -6.87 -1.13 -2.09
CA ALA A 116 -7.27 -0.51 -3.35
C ALA A 116 -6.07 0.09 -4.08
N GLU A 117 -5.21 0.79 -3.34
CA GLU A 117 -4.14 1.61 -3.91
C GLU A 117 -2.84 0.84 -4.17
N SER A 118 -2.62 -0.28 -3.47
CA SER A 118 -1.35 -1.02 -3.51
C SER A 118 -0.93 -1.43 -4.92
N LEU A 119 -1.81 -2.11 -5.66
CA LEU A 119 -1.52 -2.57 -7.02
C LEU A 119 -1.50 -1.41 -8.02
N ALA A 120 -2.41 -0.43 -7.86
CA ALA A 120 -2.44 0.76 -8.70
C ALA A 120 -1.13 1.54 -8.56
N ARG A 121 -0.65 1.74 -7.33
CA ARG A 121 0.63 2.39 -7.06
C ARG A 121 1.81 1.60 -7.59
N PHE A 122 1.80 0.28 -7.42
CA PHE A 122 2.86 -0.57 -7.99
C PHE A 122 2.95 -0.41 -9.52
N MET A 123 1.84 -0.48 -10.24
CA MET A 123 1.81 -0.34 -11.69
C MET A 123 2.17 1.07 -12.15
N GLU A 124 1.75 2.10 -11.42
CA GLU A 124 2.16 3.49 -11.65
C GLU A 124 3.69 3.62 -11.61
N VAL A 125 4.31 3.12 -10.56
CA VAL A 125 5.76 3.21 -10.39
C VAL A 125 6.51 2.41 -11.44
N GLN A 126 6.10 1.16 -11.72
CA GLN A 126 6.75 0.36 -12.76
C GLN A 126 6.64 1.03 -14.14
N SER A 127 5.50 1.65 -14.45
CA SER A 127 5.34 2.40 -15.69
C SER A 127 6.18 3.68 -15.69
N ALA A 128 6.29 4.39 -14.58
CA ALA A 128 7.15 5.57 -14.43
C ALA A 128 8.63 5.24 -14.64
N LEU A 129 9.11 4.15 -14.05
CA LEU A 129 10.48 3.65 -14.26
C LEU A 129 10.73 3.29 -15.73
N LEU A 130 9.77 2.66 -16.38
CA LEU A 130 9.87 2.30 -17.80
C LEU A 130 9.95 3.55 -18.70
N VAL A 131 9.06 4.52 -18.51
CA VAL A 131 9.02 5.77 -19.28
C VAL A 131 10.28 6.61 -19.06
N ASN A 132 10.81 6.61 -17.84
CA ASN A 132 12.01 7.36 -17.47
C ASN A 132 13.31 6.52 -17.52
N SER A 133 13.30 5.37 -18.20
CA SER A 133 14.43 4.43 -18.22
C SER A 133 15.76 5.01 -18.71
N SER A 134 15.73 6.13 -19.43
CA SER A 134 16.92 6.87 -19.86
C SER A 134 17.41 7.91 -18.83
N ASN A 135 16.68 8.15 -17.76
CA ASN A 135 17.02 9.12 -16.71
C ASN A 135 17.65 8.39 -15.51
N PRO A 136 18.98 8.46 -15.30
CA PRO A 136 19.65 7.74 -14.21
C PRO A 136 19.27 8.23 -12.80
N ASN A 137 18.64 9.39 -12.69
CA ASN A 137 18.17 9.93 -11.41
C ASN A 137 16.76 9.47 -11.04
N TYR A 138 16.11 8.73 -11.94
CA TYR A 138 14.76 8.22 -11.73
C TYR A 138 14.87 6.75 -11.33
N THR A 139 14.90 6.51 -10.05
CA THR A 139 15.03 5.16 -9.47
C THR A 139 13.79 4.81 -8.70
N GLU A 140 13.61 3.53 -8.41
CA GLU A 140 12.53 3.05 -7.55
C GLU A 140 12.55 3.75 -6.19
N ASP A 141 13.73 3.95 -5.62
CA ASP A 141 13.91 4.65 -4.34
C ASP A 141 13.40 6.10 -4.35
N SER A 142 13.27 6.72 -5.54
CA SER A 142 12.70 8.07 -5.65
C SER A 142 11.25 8.15 -5.22
N PHE A 143 10.55 7.01 -5.09
CA PHE A 143 9.14 6.90 -4.72
C PHE A 143 8.92 6.41 -3.28
N TYR A 144 9.99 5.97 -2.57
CA TYR A 144 9.86 5.17 -1.33
C TYR A 144 10.48 5.78 -0.10
N PHE A 145 10.88 7.03 -0.13
CA PHE A 145 11.43 7.66 1.05
C PHE A 145 10.37 7.90 2.11
N CYS A 146 10.44 7.09 3.17
CA CYS A 146 9.69 7.27 4.40
C CYS A 146 10.29 8.28 5.37
N GLU A 147 11.18 9.17 4.94
CA GLU A 147 11.63 10.27 5.81
C GLU A 147 10.50 11.26 6.11
N ASP A 148 9.47 11.29 5.26
CA ASP A 148 8.24 12.06 5.46
C ASP A 148 7.01 11.17 5.30
N VAL A 149 6.74 10.29 6.25
CA VAL A 149 5.45 9.59 6.36
C VAL A 149 4.40 10.60 6.84
N GLN A 150 4.04 11.56 5.99
CA GLN A 150 3.10 12.60 6.38
C GLN A 150 1.76 12.48 5.66
N GLU A 151 1.77 12.08 4.40
CA GLU A 151 0.55 12.01 3.61
C GLU A 151 0.52 10.68 2.84
N ASP A 152 -0.64 10.03 2.83
CA ASP A 152 -0.90 8.85 1.99
C ASP A 152 0.05 7.64 2.23
N TYR A 153 0.46 7.42 3.48
CA TYR A 153 1.37 6.35 3.89
C TYR A 153 0.92 4.95 3.43
N PHE A 154 -0.38 4.74 3.28
CA PHE A 154 -0.95 3.49 2.77
C PHE A 154 -0.55 3.20 1.33
N PHE A 155 -0.21 4.20 0.53
CA PHE A 155 0.39 3.99 -0.80
C PHE A 155 1.77 3.34 -0.68
N ILE A 156 2.57 3.78 0.28
CA ILE A 156 3.94 3.30 0.49
C ILE A 156 3.91 1.87 1.03
N THR A 157 3.16 1.63 2.09
CA THR A 157 3.06 0.29 2.70
C THR A 157 2.41 -0.70 1.75
N GLY A 158 1.32 -0.33 1.07
CA GLY A 158 0.67 -1.15 0.07
C GLY A 158 1.59 -1.51 -1.10
N TYR A 159 2.35 -0.55 -1.62
CA TYR A 159 3.33 -0.80 -2.66
C TYR A 159 4.40 -1.81 -2.23
N ASN A 160 4.99 -1.63 -1.05
CA ASN A 160 6.01 -2.53 -0.55
C ASN A 160 5.45 -3.93 -0.25
N LEU A 161 4.20 -4.04 0.19
CA LEU A 161 3.51 -5.33 0.31
C LEU A 161 3.38 -6.04 -1.04
N VAL A 162 3.02 -5.33 -2.11
CA VAL A 162 2.97 -5.93 -3.47
C VAL A 162 4.36 -6.42 -3.90
N ARG A 163 5.43 -5.66 -3.64
CA ARG A 163 6.81 -6.12 -3.92
C ARG A 163 7.17 -7.39 -3.15
N LEU A 164 6.82 -7.43 -1.87
CA LEU A 164 7.04 -8.61 -1.05
C LEU A 164 6.26 -9.81 -1.60
N PHE A 165 4.99 -9.64 -1.99
CA PHE A 165 4.18 -10.69 -2.59
C PHE A 165 4.80 -11.23 -3.87
N ILE A 166 5.30 -10.37 -4.75
CA ILE A 166 6.02 -10.79 -5.96
C ILE A 166 7.24 -11.61 -5.60
N LYS A 167 8.04 -11.17 -4.63
CA LYS A 167 9.22 -11.91 -4.15
C LYS A 167 8.86 -13.28 -3.58
N MET A 168 7.76 -13.37 -2.84
CA MET A 168 7.25 -14.62 -2.26
C MET A 168 6.53 -15.51 -3.28
N GLY A 169 6.26 -15.03 -4.50
CA GLY A 169 5.49 -15.76 -5.51
C GLY A 169 4.00 -15.85 -5.20
N VAL A 170 3.47 -14.92 -4.41
CA VAL A 170 2.03 -14.80 -4.14
C VAL A 170 1.33 -14.26 -5.38
N ASP A 171 0.21 -14.89 -5.76
CA ASP A 171 -0.60 -14.44 -6.87
C ASP A 171 -1.27 -13.10 -6.54
N LEU A 172 -1.18 -12.12 -7.43
CA LEU A 172 -1.73 -10.78 -7.21
C LEU A 172 -3.22 -10.66 -7.53
N ASP A 173 -3.87 -11.73 -7.92
CA ASP A 173 -5.31 -11.76 -8.17
C ASP A 173 -6.14 -12.07 -6.90
N PHE A 174 -5.48 -12.27 -5.75
CA PHE A 174 -6.13 -12.57 -4.47
C PHE A 174 -7.28 -11.60 -4.09
N PRO A 175 -7.24 -10.27 -4.38
CA PRO A 175 -8.33 -9.38 -4.03
C PRO A 175 -9.64 -9.70 -4.77
N TYR A 176 -9.57 -10.49 -5.84
CA TYR A 176 -10.72 -10.85 -6.67
C TYR A 176 -11.38 -12.16 -6.28
N HIS A 177 -10.77 -12.93 -5.36
CA HIS A 177 -11.28 -14.25 -4.98
C HIS A 177 -12.42 -14.21 -3.97
N SER A 178 -12.65 -13.09 -3.29
CA SER A 178 -13.63 -12.97 -2.22
C SER A 178 -14.47 -11.69 -2.36
N THR A 179 -15.72 -11.78 -1.94
CA THR A 179 -16.61 -10.61 -1.74
C THR A 179 -16.42 -9.98 -0.36
N GLU A 180 -15.59 -10.60 0.49
CA GLU A 180 -15.22 -10.06 1.79
C GLU A 180 -13.87 -9.36 1.68
N HIS A 181 -13.82 -8.14 2.21
CA HIS A 181 -12.57 -7.42 2.31
C HIS A 181 -11.64 -8.09 3.32
N ARG A 182 -10.36 -8.17 2.97
CA ARG A 182 -9.29 -8.68 3.84
C ARG A 182 -8.11 -7.73 3.78
N ALA A 183 -7.50 -7.49 4.94
CA ALA A 183 -6.26 -6.75 5.01
C ALA A 183 -5.14 -7.48 4.24
N LEU A 184 -4.25 -6.73 3.58
CA LEU A 184 -3.19 -7.29 2.73
C LEU A 184 -2.28 -8.25 3.48
N GLU A 185 -1.91 -7.95 4.72
CA GLU A 185 -1.05 -8.81 5.53
C GLU A 185 -1.63 -10.20 5.77
N SER A 186 -2.95 -10.38 5.65
CA SER A 186 -3.60 -11.69 5.80
C SER A 186 -3.25 -12.70 4.70
N TYR A 187 -2.66 -12.22 3.60
CA TYR A 187 -2.19 -13.07 2.49
C TYR A 187 -0.73 -13.50 2.64
N ILE A 188 -0.05 -13.05 3.68
CA ILE A 188 1.30 -13.50 4.01
C ILE A 188 1.20 -14.85 4.72
N GLY A 189 1.45 -15.94 3.98
CA GLY A 189 1.47 -17.29 4.52
C GLY A 189 2.87 -17.67 5.00
N ILE A 190 3.22 -17.32 6.23
CA ILE A 190 4.38 -17.88 6.92
C ILE A 190 3.88 -18.76 8.07
N ASP A 191 4.32 -20.04 8.05
CA ASP A 191 4.08 -21.02 9.11
C ASP A 191 4.97 -20.76 10.35
#